data_3d91f30a063ff3926941d3a45ee7f594
#
_entry.id   3d91f30a063ff3926941d3a45ee7f594
#
_cell.length_a   1.000
_cell.length_b   1.000
_cell.length_c   1.000
_cell.angle_alpha   90.00
_cell.angle_beta   90.00
_cell.angle_gamma   90.00
#
_symmetry.space_group_name_H-M   'P 1'
#
loop_
_entity.id
_entity.type
_entity.pdbx_description
1 polymer ?
#
loop_
_entity_poly.entity_id
_entity_poly.type
_entity_poly.pdbx_seq_one_letter_code
_entity_poly.pdbx_strand_id
1 'polypeptide(L)'
;SMSPVMVFNNDGSLRLVVGSPGGSRIIDYVAQVVIGVLDWNLSAQEAINLPRTTNRNDYTSLEKGTALEAIAPQLTKRGHAVRVLDLNSGLHAVEVKNNKLYGGADPRREGVALSDLTDKNATIKF
;
A
#
# COMPACT_ATOMS: atom_id res chain seq x y z
N SER A 1 -1.47 -13.66 9.93
CA SER A 1 -1.83 -12.39 10.55
C SER A 1 -2.58 -11.51 9.55
N MET A 2 -3.87 -11.55 9.63
CA MET A 2 -4.75 -10.59 8.94
C MET A 2 -4.71 -9.28 9.70
N SER A 3 -4.53 -8.17 9.02
CA SER A 3 -4.45 -6.84 9.65
C SER A 3 -5.31 -5.85 8.86
N PRO A 4 -6.62 -6.09 8.71
CA PRO A 4 -7.49 -5.11 8.08
C PRO A 4 -7.58 -3.88 8.96
N VAL A 5 -7.55 -2.71 8.36
CA VAL A 5 -7.54 -1.42 9.07
C VAL A 5 -8.69 -0.55 8.57
N MET A 6 -9.36 0.09 9.52
CA MET A 6 -10.29 1.19 9.27
C MET A 6 -9.78 2.43 9.99
N VAL A 7 -9.67 3.52 9.26
CA VAL A 7 -9.25 4.82 9.79
C VAL A 7 -10.45 5.77 9.80
N PHE A 8 -10.62 6.45 10.91
CA PHE A 8 -11.70 7.42 11.11
C PHE A 8 -11.13 8.82 11.31
N ASN A 9 -11.84 9.82 10.83
CA ASN A 9 -11.58 11.21 11.14
C ASN A 9 -11.94 11.52 12.61
N ASN A 10 -11.50 12.65 13.11
CA ASN A 10 -11.78 13.07 14.50
C ASN A 10 -13.28 13.25 14.79
N ASP A 11 -14.09 13.48 13.77
CA ASP A 11 -15.55 13.58 13.87
C ASP A 11 -16.26 12.20 13.86
N GLY A 12 -15.49 11.09 13.78
CA GLY A 12 -16.00 9.73 13.71
C GLY A 12 -16.39 9.26 12.31
N SER A 13 -16.28 10.08 11.29
CA SER A 13 -16.54 9.66 9.92
C SER A 13 -15.42 8.76 9.39
N LEU A 14 -15.77 7.79 8.53
CA LEU A 14 -14.81 6.88 7.91
C LEU A 14 -13.92 7.64 6.92
N ARG A 15 -12.61 7.39 6.98
CA ARG A 15 -11.62 7.97 6.07
C ARG A 15 -10.97 6.97 5.13
N LEU A 16 -10.60 5.80 5.64
CA LEU A 16 -9.86 4.81 4.86
C LEU A 16 -10.18 3.41 5.36
N VAL A 17 -10.36 2.48 4.43
CA VAL A 17 -10.38 1.04 4.70
C VAL A 17 -9.30 0.41 3.86
N VAL A 18 -8.45 -0.44 4.44
CA VAL A 18 -7.37 -1.10 3.72
C VAL A 18 -7.09 -2.49 4.25
N GLY A 19 -6.75 -3.39 3.37
CA GLY A 19 -6.33 -4.75 3.68
C GLY A 19 -5.46 -5.33 2.58
N SER A 20 -4.77 -6.43 2.89
CA SER A 20 -3.93 -7.16 1.93
C SER A 20 -3.86 -8.63 2.30
N PRO A 21 -3.77 -9.55 1.34
CA PRO A 21 -3.15 -10.85 1.54
C PRO A 21 -1.62 -10.72 1.62
N GLY A 22 -0.91 -11.75 2.06
CA GLY A 22 0.56 -11.75 2.08
C GLY A 22 1.19 -12.36 3.33
N GLY A 23 0.42 -13.05 4.15
CA GLY A 23 0.91 -13.77 5.33
C GLY A 23 1.53 -12.81 6.36
N SER A 24 2.75 -13.11 6.80
CA SER A 24 3.44 -12.32 7.82
C SER A 24 3.90 -10.92 7.38
N ARG A 25 3.84 -10.61 6.08
CA ARG A 25 4.18 -9.29 5.53
C ARG A 25 2.98 -8.35 5.43
N ILE A 26 1.78 -8.82 5.72
CA ILE A 26 0.54 -8.01 5.63
C ILE A 26 0.65 -6.75 6.48
N ILE A 27 1.22 -6.84 7.67
CA ILE A 27 1.37 -5.73 8.61
C ILE A 27 2.15 -4.58 7.95
N ASP A 28 3.29 -4.89 7.34
CA ASP A 28 4.14 -3.90 6.68
C ASP A 28 3.45 -3.30 5.45
N TYR A 29 2.77 -4.12 4.65
CA TYR A 29 2.05 -3.67 3.47
C TYR A 29 0.93 -2.69 3.83
N VAL A 30 0.12 -3.03 4.82
CA VAL A 30 -0.99 -2.19 5.28
C VAL A 30 -0.47 -0.90 5.93
N ALA A 31 0.55 -1.00 6.80
CA ALA A 31 1.15 0.16 7.45
C ALA A 31 1.70 1.17 6.42
N GLN A 32 2.35 0.69 5.36
CA GLN A 32 2.90 1.56 4.32
C GLN A 32 1.80 2.33 3.58
N VAL A 33 0.65 1.72 3.30
CA VAL A 33 -0.48 2.42 2.67
C VAL A 33 -1.10 3.43 3.62
N VAL A 34 -1.30 3.08 4.89
CA VAL A 34 -1.84 4.00 5.91
C VAL A 34 -0.95 5.26 6.01
N ILE A 35 0.36 5.09 6.13
CA ILE A 35 1.32 6.21 6.17
C ILE A 35 1.27 7.02 4.88
N GLY A 36 1.25 6.35 3.72
CA GLY A 36 1.18 7.02 2.42
C GLY A 36 -0.03 7.93 2.28
N VAL A 37 -1.19 7.46 2.71
CA VAL A 37 -2.45 8.25 2.64
C VAL A 37 -2.50 9.33 3.71
N LEU A 38 -2.15 9.01 4.97
CA LEU A 38 -2.36 9.94 6.09
C LEU A 38 -1.25 10.98 6.22
N ASP A 39 0.01 10.57 6.05
CA ASP A 39 1.16 11.44 6.32
C ASP A 39 1.75 12.07 5.06
N TRP A 40 1.74 11.33 3.94
CA TRP A 40 2.30 11.81 2.68
C TRP A 40 1.25 12.36 1.71
N ASN A 41 -0.01 12.37 2.13
CA ASN A 41 -1.13 12.90 1.35
C ASN A 41 -1.26 12.30 -0.06
N LEU A 42 -0.93 11.01 -0.19
CA LEU A 42 -1.13 10.26 -1.43
C LEU A 42 -2.59 9.78 -1.52
N SER A 43 -3.09 9.60 -2.74
CA SER A 43 -4.32 8.84 -2.94
C SER A 43 -4.13 7.37 -2.56
N ALA A 44 -5.22 6.65 -2.30
CA ALA A 44 -5.16 5.22 -2.00
C ALA A 44 -4.40 4.44 -3.09
N GLN A 45 -4.65 4.72 -4.36
CA GLN A 45 -3.96 4.04 -5.47
C GLN A 45 -2.47 4.40 -5.54
N GLU A 46 -2.10 5.67 -5.34
CA GLU A 46 -0.69 6.09 -5.31
C GLU A 46 0.07 5.42 -4.15
N ALA A 47 -0.53 5.34 -2.96
CA ALA A 47 0.06 4.66 -1.82
C ALA A 47 0.20 3.14 -2.06
N ILE A 48 -0.77 2.52 -2.74
CA ILE A 48 -0.68 1.11 -3.15
C ILE A 48 0.43 0.90 -4.19
N ASN A 49 0.65 1.84 -5.08
CA ASN A 49 1.66 1.73 -6.14
C ASN A 49 3.10 1.92 -5.64
N LEU A 50 3.30 2.43 -4.42
CA LEU A 50 4.64 2.60 -3.87
C LEU A 50 5.41 1.27 -3.85
N PRO A 51 6.73 1.30 -4.08
CA PRO A 51 7.58 0.13 -3.89
C PRO A 51 7.49 -0.42 -2.47
N ARG A 52 7.48 -1.75 -2.33
CA ARG A 52 7.32 -2.42 -1.04
C ARG A 52 8.65 -2.64 -0.33
N THR A 53 8.61 -2.45 0.97
CA THR A 53 9.65 -2.90 1.88
C THR A 53 9.02 -3.61 3.08
N THR A 54 9.68 -4.64 3.58
CA THR A 54 9.22 -5.37 4.76
C THR A 54 10.39 -5.76 5.64
N ASN A 55 10.16 -5.85 6.95
CA ASN A 55 11.12 -6.39 7.91
C ASN A 55 10.41 -7.23 8.97
N ARG A 56 10.88 -8.45 9.18
CA ARG A 56 10.31 -9.39 10.16
C ARG A 56 11.30 -9.75 11.25
N ASN A 57 12.11 -8.78 11.70
CA ASN A 57 13.17 -8.95 12.71
C ASN A 57 14.35 -9.81 12.27
N ASP A 58 14.50 -10.07 10.98
CA ASP A 58 15.60 -10.86 10.41
C ASP A 58 16.36 -10.01 9.39
N TYR A 59 15.77 -9.80 8.24
CA TYR A 59 16.35 -8.96 7.19
C TYR A 59 15.33 -7.98 6.64
N THR A 60 15.83 -6.89 6.10
CA THR A 60 15.02 -5.93 5.35
C THR A 60 14.88 -6.42 3.92
N SER A 61 13.64 -6.67 3.50
CA SER A 61 13.31 -7.01 2.12
C SER A 61 13.01 -5.73 1.35
N LEU A 62 13.61 -5.57 0.20
CA LEU A 62 13.30 -4.53 -0.77
C LEU A 62 12.70 -5.16 -2.02
N GLU A 63 11.66 -4.55 -2.55
CA GLU A 63 10.98 -5.04 -3.74
C GLU A 63 11.87 -4.99 -4.96
N LYS A 64 12.05 -6.17 -5.58
CA LYS A 64 12.80 -6.35 -6.81
C LYS A 64 12.15 -5.59 -7.97
N GLY A 65 12.98 -5.05 -8.87
CA GLY A 65 12.51 -4.31 -10.03
C GLY A 65 12.06 -2.88 -9.72
N THR A 66 12.31 -2.37 -8.52
CA THR A 66 11.93 -1.03 -8.10
C THR A 66 13.14 -0.17 -7.75
N ALA A 67 12.91 1.15 -7.62
CA ALA A 67 13.95 2.09 -7.20
C ALA A 67 14.54 1.80 -5.80
N LEU A 68 13.86 0.99 -4.98
CA LEU A 68 14.37 0.61 -3.66
C LEU A 68 15.65 -0.23 -3.73
N GLU A 69 15.93 -0.92 -4.83
CA GLU A 69 17.17 -1.66 -4.99
C GLU A 69 18.42 -0.77 -4.85
N ALA A 70 18.31 0.47 -5.31
CA ALA A 70 19.41 1.43 -5.26
C ALA A 70 19.84 1.80 -3.83
N ILE A 71 18.98 1.66 -2.85
CA ILE A 71 19.30 1.97 -1.44
C ILE A 71 19.88 0.78 -0.68
N ALA A 72 19.86 -0.43 -1.24
CA ALA A 72 20.36 -1.64 -0.58
C ALA A 72 21.81 -1.50 -0.06
N PRO A 73 22.78 -0.96 -0.82
CA PRO A 73 24.15 -0.77 -0.32
C PRO A 73 24.21 0.19 0.88
N GLN A 74 23.40 1.24 0.89
CA GLN A 74 23.36 2.21 1.99
C GLN A 74 22.79 1.59 3.27
N LEU A 75 21.74 0.77 3.15
CA LEU A 75 21.18 0.05 4.28
C LEU A 75 22.17 -0.97 4.84
N THR A 76 22.84 -1.72 3.98
CA THR A 76 23.87 -2.67 4.38
C THR A 76 25.02 -1.97 5.13
N LYS A 77 25.47 -0.81 4.63
CA LYS A 77 26.49 -0.02 5.31
C LYS A 77 26.06 0.46 6.71
N ARG A 78 24.77 0.61 6.93
CA ARG A 78 24.19 0.97 8.24
C ARG A 78 23.94 -0.24 9.16
N GLY A 79 24.34 -1.44 8.73
CA GLY A 79 24.25 -2.67 9.52
C GLY A 79 22.99 -3.50 9.29
N HIS A 80 22.16 -3.14 8.31
CA HIS A 80 20.99 -3.96 7.97
C HIS A 80 21.37 -5.15 7.11
N ALA A 81 20.84 -6.33 7.43
CA ALA A 81 20.81 -7.42 6.49
C ALA A 81 19.73 -7.13 5.45
N VAL A 82 20.10 -7.07 4.17
CA VAL A 82 19.19 -6.68 3.09
C VAL A 82 19.02 -7.80 2.08
N ARG A 83 17.79 -8.02 1.62
CA ARG A 83 17.47 -8.93 0.51
C ARG A 83 16.57 -8.22 -0.49
N VAL A 84 16.86 -8.39 -1.76
CA VAL A 84 16.00 -7.96 -2.87
C VAL A 84 15.12 -9.13 -3.28
N LEU A 85 13.82 -9.02 -3.14
CA LEU A 85 12.86 -10.11 -3.29
C LEU A 85 11.63 -9.64 -4.08
N ASP A 86 10.95 -10.58 -4.70
CA ASP A 86 9.60 -10.36 -5.20
C ASP A 86 8.65 -10.21 -4.01
N LEU A 87 8.07 -9.03 -3.83
CA LEU A 87 7.12 -8.73 -2.78
C LEU A 87 5.72 -8.60 -3.38
N ASN A 88 4.95 -9.66 -3.25
CA ASN A 88 3.66 -9.82 -3.90
C ASN A 88 2.50 -9.44 -2.97
N SER A 89 2.38 -8.15 -2.63
CA SER A 89 1.20 -7.64 -1.92
C SER A 89 -0.04 -7.72 -2.80
N GLY A 90 -1.20 -7.70 -2.18
CA GLY A 90 -2.49 -7.68 -2.88
C GLY A 90 -3.41 -6.67 -2.21
N LEU A 91 -2.92 -5.45 -2.05
CA LEU A 91 -3.60 -4.39 -1.35
C LEU A 91 -4.88 -3.95 -2.06
N HIS A 92 -5.92 -3.79 -1.27
CA HIS A 92 -7.15 -3.12 -1.69
C HIS A 92 -7.49 -2.06 -0.65
N ALA A 93 -7.86 -0.90 -1.11
CA ALA A 93 -8.24 0.20 -0.24
C ALA A 93 -9.42 0.99 -0.80
N VAL A 94 -10.18 1.58 0.10
CA VAL A 94 -11.19 2.58 -0.23
C VAL A 94 -10.95 3.80 0.65
N GLU A 95 -10.70 4.93 0.05
CA GLU A 95 -10.59 6.22 0.71
C GLU A 95 -11.92 6.97 0.58
N VAL A 96 -12.39 7.54 1.69
CA VAL A 96 -13.58 8.39 1.72
C VAL A 96 -13.13 9.84 1.84
N LYS A 97 -13.48 10.66 0.84
CA LYS A 97 -13.09 12.07 0.79
C LYS A 97 -14.19 12.90 0.16
N ASN A 98 -14.65 13.94 0.86
CA ASN A 98 -15.74 14.81 0.39
C ASN A 98 -16.99 14.01 -0.03
N ASN A 99 -17.41 13.04 0.77
CA ASN A 99 -18.54 12.13 0.51
C ASN A 99 -18.42 11.32 -0.81
N LYS A 100 -17.20 11.15 -1.32
CA LYS A 100 -16.88 10.32 -2.47
C LYS A 100 -15.98 9.17 -2.06
N LEU A 101 -16.11 8.06 -2.77
CA LEU A 101 -15.29 6.85 -2.58
C LEU A 101 -14.23 6.78 -3.67
N TYR A 102 -12.98 6.58 -3.24
CA TYR A 102 -11.84 6.39 -4.13
C TYR A 102 -11.23 5.03 -3.85
N GLY A 103 -11.37 4.11 -4.80
CA GLY A 103 -10.81 2.77 -4.69
C GLY A 103 -9.37 2.70 -5.14
N GLY A 104 -8.63 1.76 -4.57
CA GLY A 104 -7.30 1.37 -5.02
C GLY A 104 -7.15 -0.14 -5.03
N ALA A 105 -6.48 -0.67 -6.05
CA ALA A 105 -6.18 -2.08 -6.20
C ALA A 105 -4.70 -2.29 -6.52
N ASP A 106 -4.11 -3.34 -5.96
CA ASP A 106 -2.68 -3.64 -6.11
C ASP A 106 -2.39 -4.22 -7.50
N PRO A 107 -1.52 -3.58 -8.30
CA PRO A 107 -1.17 -4.09 -9.61
C PRO A 107 -0.30 -5.36 -9.58
N ARG A 108 0.18 -5.78 -8.39
CA ARG A 108 1.01 -6.99 -8.22
C ARG A 108 0.20 -8.27 -8.26
N ARG A 109 -1.12 -8.15 -8.06
CA ARG A 109 -2.08 -9.27 -8.12
C ARG A 109 -3.30 -8.86 -8.93
N GLU A 110 -4.14 -9.84 -9.24
CA GLU A 110 -5.44 -9.59 -9.86
C GLU A 110 -6.35 -8.83 -8.89
N GLY A 111 -6.97 -7.79 -9.38
CA GLY A 111 -7.90 -6.99 -8.63
C GLY A 111 -8.22 -5.71 -9.39
N VAL A 112 -9.42 -5.19 -9.17
CA VAL A 112 -9.83 -3.92 -9.75
C VAL A 112 -10.56 -3.08 -8.69
N ALA A 113 -10.42 -1.77 -8.79
CA ALA A 113 -11.30 -0.82 -8.13
C ALA A 113 -12.35 -0.36 -9.13
N LEU A 114 -13.62 -0.64 -8.84
CA LEU A 114 -14.74 -0.24 -9.67
C LEU A 114 -15.45 0.92 -9.03
N SER A 115 -15.87 1.90 -9.82
CA SER A 115 -16.76 2.99 -9.40
C SER A 115 -18.13 2.83 -10.05
N ASP A 116 -19.18 3.38 -9.41
CA ASP A 116 -20.47 3.54 -10.05
C ASP A 116 -20.32 4.42 -11.28
N LEU A 117 -20.66 3.88 -12.44
CA LEU A 117 -20.47 4.48 -13.77
C LEU A 117 -21.40 5.65 -14.08
N THR A 118 -21.81 6.44 -13.11
CA THR A 118 -22.50 7.71 -13.37
C THR A 118 -21.55 8.80 -13.86
N ASP A 119 -20.23 8.59 -13.70
CA ASP A 119 -19.22 9.50 -14.25
C ASP A 119 -18.53 8.83 -15.45
N LYS A 120 -19.03 9.08 -16.65
CA LYS A 120 -18.53 8.54 -17.92
C LYS A 120 -17.06 8.89 -18.24
N ASN A 121 -16.38 9.63 -17.35
CA ASN A 121 -15.00 10.09 -17.49
C ASN A 121 -14.02 9.49 -16.47
N ALA A 122 -14.46 8.62 -15.58
CA ALA A 122 -13.57 7.93 -14.67
C ALA A 122 -12.86 6.77 -15.38
N THR A 123 -11.85 7.09 -16.17
CA THR A 123 -10.93 6.08 -16.69
C THR A 123 -9.98 5.70 -15.57
N ILE A 124 -10.23 4.58 -14.91
CA ILE A 124 -9.26 3.97 -14.01
C ILE A 124 -8.15 3.41 -14.90
N LYS A 125 -7.03 4.12 -14.96
CA LYS A 125 -5.81 3.59 -15.58
C LYS A 125 -5.09 2.74 -14.53
N PHE A 126 -4.96 1.46 -14.86
CA PHE A 126 -4.12 0.49 -14.13
C PHE A 126 -2.65 0.68 -14.49
#